data_d01f3b9ce8b762e079aadc6477b48b2f
#
_entry.id   d01f3b9ce8b762e079aadc6477b48b2f
#
_cell.length_a   1.000
_cell.length_b   1.000
_cell.length_c   1.000
_cell.angle_alpha   90.00
_cell.angle_beta   90.00
_cell.angle_gamma   90.00
#
_symmetry.space_group_name_H-M   'P 1'
#
loop_
_entity.id
_entity.type
_entity.pdbx_description
1 polymer ?
#
loop_
_entity_poly.entity_id
_entity_poly.type
_entity_poly.pdbx_seq_one_letter_code
_entity_poly.pdbx_strand_id
1 'polypeptide(L)'
;MGQKTHPYGFRVGVIKTWSSKWYEDGSSYTKWLHQDIRIKRAIKHYLYNANIAGVEIERAANRAKVIVFTARPGMVIGKGGKGIETLKSGNLGAAAKGETLFPGVGSFTDNEVFIDVQEVRKAETNAQLVAENIATQLKRRIAFRRAMKKAVSTAMKFGAKGIRVRCAGRLGGSEMSRVETYREGRVPLHTLRADIEYGFTEAHTTYGSIGYTLSLHDALPI
;
A
#
# COMPACT_ATOMS: atom_id res chain seq x y z
N MET A 1 17.59 -20.65 -7.53
CA MET A 1 17.70 -19.19 -7.35
C MET A 1 17.64 -18.86 -5.86
N GLY A 2 18.57 -18.05 -5.35
CA GLY A 2 18.58 -17.67 -3.93
C GLY A 2 17.35 -16.84 -3.52
N GLN A 3 16.94 -16.97 -2.28
CA GLN A 3 15.88 -16.16 -1.69
C GLN A 3 16.32 -14.70 -1.61
N LYS A 4 15.36 -13.78 -1.72
CA LYS A 4 15.59 -12.33 -1.64
C LYS A 4 15.00 -11.78 -0.37
N THR A 5 15.77 -11.05 0.40
CA THR A 5 15.28 -10.32 1.57
C THR A 5 14.34 -9.21 1.15
N HIS A 6 13.30 -8.95 1.94
CA HIS A 6 12.38 -7.85 1.68
C HIS A 6 13.13 -6.52 1.78
N PRO A 7 13.11 -5.65 0.74
CA PRO A 7 13.95 -4.45 0.71
C PRO A 7 13.65 -3.46 1.84
N TYR A 8 12.39 -3.32 2.22
CA TYR A 8 11.99 -2.49 3.35
C TYR A 8 12.49 -3.07 4.67
N GLY A 9 12.24 -4.38 4.90
CA GLY A 9 12.66 -5.05 6.14
C GLY A 9 14.18 -5.05 6.34
N PHE A 10 14.96 -5.13 5.25
CA PHE A 10 16.42 -5.04 5.29
C PHE A 10 16.93 -3.67 5.79
N ARG A 11 16.12 -2.61 5.66
CA ARG A 11 16.46 -1.22 6.01
C ARG A 11 15.82 -0.71 7.29
N VAL A 12 15.01 -1.52 7.93
CA VAL A 12 14.40 -1.17 9.23
C VAL A 12 15.49 -1.02 10.28
N GLY A 13 15.42 0.09 11.04
CA GLY A 13 16.44 0.44 12.04
C GLY A 13 17.65 1.20 11.49
N VAL A 14 17.79 1.34 10.15
CA VAL A 14 18.86 2.14 9.52
C VAL A 14 18.29 3.43 8.94
N ILE A 15 17.44 3.32 7.90
CA ILE A 15 16.80 4.47 7.24
C ILE A 15 15.26 4.39 7.23
N LYS A 16 14.70 3.23 7.48
CA LYS A 16 13.26 3.02 7.60
C LYS A 16 12.89 2.72 9.04
N THR A 17 11.70 3.16 9.46
CA THR A 17 11.11 2.89 10.77
C THR A 17 10.02 1.84 10.66
N TRP A 18 9.57 1.33 11.79
CA TRP A 18 8.47 0.39 11.88
C TRP A 18 7.15 1.05 11.48
N SER A 19 6.29 0.32 10.81
CA SER A 19 4.93 0.77 10.44
C SER A 19 3.90 0.63 11.56
N SER A 20 4.27 -0.06 12.66
CA SER A 20 3.48 -0.13 13.89
C SER A 20 4.37 0.37 15.01
N LYS A 21 3.96 1.46 15.67
CA LYS A 21 4.77 2.16 16.68
C LYS A 21 4.11 1.97 18.06
N TRP A 22 4.26 0.78 18.60
CA TRP A 22 3.77 0.42 19.92
C TRP A 22 4.54 -0.79 20.46
N TYR A 23 4.53 -0.94 21.76
CA TYR A 23 5.12 -2.07 22.47
C TYR A 23 4.09 -2.64 23.45
N GLU A 24 4.02 -3.95 23.54
CA GLU A 24 3.19 -4.68 24.49
C GLU A 24 3.76 -6.10 24.68
N ASP A 25 3.46 -6.75 25.81
CA ASP A 25 3.95 -8.08 26.13
C ASP A 25 2.82 -9.13 26.23
N GLY A 26 3.21 -10.39 26.08
CA GLY A 26 2.36 -11.54 26.33
C GLY A 26 1.12 -11.64 25.46
N SER A 27 -0.01 -11.95 26.08
CA SER A 27 -1.30 -12.16 25.40
C SER A 27 -1.87 -10.86 24.78
N SER A 28 -1.59 -9.72 25.37
CA SER A 28 -2.02 -8.41 24.87
C SER A 28 -1.37 -8.08 23.55
N TYR A 29 -0.08 -8.42 23.34
CA TYR A 29 0.62 -8.28 22.07
C TYR A 29 -0.13 -8.99 20.92
N THR A 30 -0.50 -10.25 21.13
CA THR A 30 -1.19 -11.04 20.11
C THR A 30 -2.54 -10.41 19.75
N LYS A 31 -3.29 -9.96 20.77
CA LYS A 31 -4.60 -9.30 20.60
C LYS A 31 -4.47 -8.02 19.75
N TRP A 32 -3.53 -7.15 20.10
CA TRP A 32 -3.31 -5.88 19.39
C TRP A 32 -2.78 -6.08 17.97
N LEU A 33 -1.90 -7.05 17.77
CA LEU A 33 -1.40 -7.41 16.43
C LEU A 33 -2.54 -7.83 15.50
N HIS A 34 -3.45 -8.69 15.98
CA HIS A 34 -4.61 -9.12 15.18
C HIS A 34 -5.59 -7.97 14.91
N GLN A 35 -5.79 -7.08 15.88
CA GLN A 35 -6.59 -5.87 15.68
C GLN A 35 -5.98 -5.00 14.58
N ASP A 36 -4.68 -4.73 14.63
CA ASP A 36 -3.97 -3.92 13.64
C ASP A 36 -4.05 -4.49 12.22
N ILE A 37 -3.89 -5.80 12.07
CA ILE A 37 -4.03 -6.48 10.78
C ILE A 37 -5.45 -6.32 10.23
N ARG A 38 -6.47 -6.48 11.08
CA ARG A 38 -7.88 -6.29 10.67
C ARG A 38 -8.16 -4.85 10.27
N ILE A 39 -7.70 -3.87 11.04
CA ILE A 39 -7.84 -2.44 10.76
C ILE A 39 -7.19 -2.08 9.42
N LYS A 40 -5.92 -2.47 9.21
CA LYS A 40 -5.20 -2.20 7.96
C LYS A 40 -5.89 -2.79 6.73
N ARG A 41 -6.40 -4.03 6.84
CA ARG A 41 -7.14 -4.69 5.74
C ARG A 41 -8.48 -4.01 5.47
N ALA A 42 -9.25 -3.71 6.52
CA ALA A 42 -10.56 -3.08 6.41
C ALA A 42 -10.46 -1.69 5.76
N ILE A 43 -9.51 -0.86 6.18
CA ILE A 43 -9.26 0.47 5.61
C ILE A 43 -8.88 0.36 4.13
N LYS A 44 -7.95 -0.52 3.76
CA LYS A 44 -7.55 -0.71 2.36
C LYS A 44 -8.71 -1.19 1.48
N HIS A 45 -9.55 -2.06 2.01
CA HIS A 45 -10.72 -2.56 1.27
C HIS A 45 -11.77 -1.47 1.07
N TYR A 46 -12.12 -0.74 2.12
CA TYR A 46 -13.14 0.31 2.06
C TYR A 46 -12.72 1.50 1.20
N LEU A 47 -11.48 1.94 1.34
CA LEU A 47 -10.92 3.08 0.63
C LEU A 47 -10.10 2.70 -0.60
N TYR A 48 -10.45 1.61 -1.29
CA TYR A 48 -9.70 1.14 -2.46
C TYR A 48 -9.49 2.22 -3.53
N ASN A 49 -10.49 3.09 -3.75
CA ASN A 49 -10.45 4.16 -4.74
C ASN A 49 -9.65 5.40 -4.29
N ALA A 50 -9.31 5.50 -3.01
CA ALA A 50 -8.57 6.64 -2.46
C ALA A 50 -7.06 6.56 -2.68
N ASN A 51 -6.54 5.48 -3.28
CA ASN A 51 -5.12 5.25 -3.52
C ASN A 51 -4.30 5.36 -2.23
N ILE A 52 -4.48 4.39 -1.33
CA ILE A 52 -3.79 4.34 -0.05
C ILE A 52 -2.39 3.77 -0.23
N ALA A 53 -1.37 4.58 0.05
CA ALA A 53 0.03 4.16 0.02
C ALA A 53 0.39 3.25 1.20
N GLY A 54 -0.11 3.58 2.38
CA GLY A 54 0.16 2.83 3.60
C GLY A 54 -0.75 3.23 4.76
N VAL A 55 -0.77 2.40 5.80
CA VAL A 55 -1.45 2.69 7.06
C VAL A 55 -0.49 2.39 8.19
N GLU A 56 -0.17 3.40 9.00
CA GLU A 56 0.61 3.27 10.23
C GLU A 56 -0.31 3.32 11.44
N ILE A 57 0.05 2.58 12.48
CA ILE A 57 -0.72 2.55 13.73
C ILE A 57 0.24 2.83 14.89
N GLU A 58 -0.12 3.83 15.68
CA GLU A 58 0.55 4.19 16.92
C GLU A 58 -0.41 3.91 18.08
N ARG A 59 0.06 3.22 19.11
CA ARG A 59 -0.73 2.96 20.31
C ARG A 59 -0.02 3.52 21.52
N ALA A 60 -0.76 4.22 22.35
CA ALA A 60 -0.29 4.75 23.63
C ALA A 60 -1.41 4.61 24.65
N ALA A 61 -1.19 3.79 25.67
CA ALA A 61 -2.19 3.46 26.71
C ALA A 61 -3.56 3.09 26.08
N ASN A 62 -4.60 3.90 26.32
CA ASN A 62 -5.95 3.63 25.85
C ASN A 62 -6.29 4.30 24.49
N ARG A 63 -5.28 4.80 23.76
CA ARG A 63 -5.48 5.50 22.48
C ARG A 63 -4.82 4.75 21.34
N ALA A 64 -5.52 4.66 20.22
CA ALA A 64 -5.01 4.13 18.96
C ALA A 64 -5.08 5.22 17.88
N LYS A 65 -3.92 5.71 17.43
CA LYS A 65 -3.83 6.66 16.34
C LYS A 65 -3.54 5.91 15.05
N VAL A 66 -4.44 6.03 14.08
CA VAL A 66 -4.31 5.42 12.74
C VAL A 66 -3.96 6.50 11.74
N ILE A 67 -2.77 6.44 11.17
CA ILE A 67 -2.26 7.39 10.18
C ILE A 67 -2.44 6.75 8.80
N VAL A 68 -3.23 7.39 7.95
CA VAL A 68 -3.54 6.92 6.59
C VAL A 68 -2.80 7.77 5.58
N PHE A 69 -1.82 7.18 4.88
CA PHE A 69 -1.11 7.84 3.79
C PHE A 69 -1.87 7.64 2.48
N THR A 70 -2.33 8.72 1.87
CA THR A 70 -3.14 8.67 0.65
C THR A 70 -2.71 9.72 -0.37
N ALA A 71 -2.87 9.40 -1.66
CA ALA A 71 -2.69 10.36 -2.74
C ALA A 71 -3.92 11.27 -2.95
N ARG A 72 -5.08 10.91 -2.36
CA ARG A 72 -6.35 11.65 -2.52
C ARG A 72 -7.01 11.89 -1.16
N PRO A 73 -6.47 12.79 -0.33
CA PRO A 73 -6.98 13.03 1.02
C PRO A 73 -8.46 13.46 1.03
N GLY A 74 -8.90 14.21 0.03
CA GLY A 74 -10.29 14.65 -0.07
C GLY A 74 -11.32 13.51 -0.15
N MET A 75 -10.95 12.35 -0.72
CA MET A 75 -11.82 11.17 -0.76
C MET A 75 -11.94 10.49 0.61
N VAL A 76 -10.89 10.55 1.41
CA VAL A 76 -10.86 9.96 2.76
C VAL A 76 -11.60 10.85 3.75
N ILE A 77 -11.34 12.15 3.68
CA ILE A 77 -11.97 13.15 4.58
C ILE A 77 -13.47 13.26 4.28
N GLY A 78 -13.84 13.25 3.00
CA GLY A 78 -15.23 13.41 2.57
C GLY A 78 -15.78 14.83 2.80
N LYS A 79 -17.02 15.07 2.39
CA LYS A 79 -17.69 16.37 2.55
C LYS A 79 -17.92 16.66 4.04
N GLY A 80 -17.32 17.76 4.53
CA GLY A 80 -17.49 18.20 5.93
C GLY A 80 -16.96 17.22 6.98
N GLY A 81 -15.97 16.37 6.66
CA GLY A 81 -15.39 15.41 7.61
C GLY A 81 -16.18 14.11 7.81
N LYS A 82 -17.33 13.95 7.15
CA LYS A 82 -18.18 12.75 7.28
C LYS A 82 -17.46 11.45 6.93
N GLY A 83 -16.47 11.48 6.02
CA GLY A 83 -15.68 10.30 5.66
C GLY A 83 -14.86 9.79 6.84
N ILE A 84 -14.25 10.67 7.63
CA ILE A 84 -13.47 10.30 8.83
C ILE A 84 -14.41 9.75 9.92
N GLU A 85 -15.59 10.36 10.12
CA GLU A 85 -16.59 9.85 11.07
C GLU A 85 -17.06 8.46 10.68
N THR A 86 -17.34 8.24 9.39
CA THR A 86 -17.68 6.91 8.86
C THR A 86 -16.56 5.91 9.04
N LEU A 87 -15.30 6.33 8.85
CA LEU A 87 -14.15 5.45 9.13
C LEU A 87 -14.04 5.11 10.61
N LYS A 88 -14.37 6.03 11.52
CA LYS A 88 -14.33 5.79 12.95
C LYS A 88 -15.49 4.90 13.43
N SER A 89 -16.72 5.25 13.08
CA SER A 89 -17.94 4.61 13.59
C SER A 89 -18.52 3.51 12.71
N GLY A 90 -18.15 3.50 11.41
CA GLY A 90 -18.71 2.58 10.42
C GLY A 90 -19.94 3.12 9.69
N ASN A 91 -20.36 2.39 8.67
CA ASN A 91 -21.54 2.69 7.85
C ASN A 91 -22.52 1.51 7.77
N LEU A 92 -22.74 0.82 8.87
CA LEU A 92 -23.63 -0.36 8.93
C LEU A 92 -25.06 -0.06 8.44
N GLY A 93 -25.48 1.20 8.49
CA GLY A 93 -26.78 1.66 7.95
C GLY A 93 -26.82 1.88 6.44
N ALA A 94 -25.68 1.86 5.73
CA ALA A 94 -25.60 2.14 4.30
C ALA A 94 -25.90 0.94 3.41
N ALA A 95 -26.11 -0.25 3.98
CA ALA A 95 -26.47 -1.47 3.23
C ALA A 95 -27.70 -1.28 2.32
N ALA A 96 -28.64 -0.43 2.71
CA ALA A 96 -29.82 -0.10 1.93
C ALA A 96 -29.52 0.74 0.65
N LYS A 97 -28.32 1.34 0.54
CA LYS A 97 -27.92 2.20 -0.58
C LYS A 97 -26.92 1.53 -1.54
N GLY A 98 -26.62 0.24 -1.36
CA GLY A 98 -25.64 -0.46 -2.20
C GLY A 98 -24.19 -0.03 -1.97
N GLU A 99 -23.90 0.70 -0.90
CA GLU A 99 -22.55 1.09 -0.51
C GLU A 99 -21.81 -0.06 0.18
N THR A 100 -20.48 -0.07 0.08
CA THR A 100 -19.66 -1.09 0.73
C THR A 100 -19.80 -1.00 2.25
N LEU A 101 -20.24 -2.09 2.87
CA LEU A 101 -20.38 -2.16 4.33
C LEU A 101 -19.02 -2.06 5.00
N PHE A 102 -18.91 -1.14 5.95
CA PHE A 102 -17.71 -0.97 6.75
C PHE A 102 -18.06 -0.89 8.23
N PRO A 103 -17.55 -1.79 9.08
CA PRO A 103 -17.92 -1.85 10.50
C PRO A 103 -17.34 -0.71 11.33
N GLY A 104 -16.43 0.09 10.74
CA GLY A 104 -15.70 1.13 11.44
C GLY A 104 -14.44 0.62 12.14
N VAL A 105 -13.44 1.50 12.25
CA VAL A 105 -12.19 1.17 12.94
C VAL A 105 -12.43 0.94 14.42
N GLY A 106 -13.36 1.68 15.02
CA GLY A 106 -13.72 1.56 16.44
C GLY A 106 -14.27 0.19 16.84
N SER A 107 -14.86 -0.58 15.89
CA SER A 107 -15.35 -1.93 16.19
C SER A 107 -14.26 -2.99 16.35
N PHE A 108 -13.04 -2.70 15.90
CA PHE A 108 -11.91 -3.63 15.96
C PHE A 108 -11.04 -3.46 17.20
N THR A 109 -11.20 -2.37 17.95
CA THR A 109 -10.37 -2.06 19.12
C THR A 109 -11.20 -1.49 20.25
N ASP A 110 -10.83 -1.80 21.47
CA ASP A 110 -11.44 -1.27 22.70
C ASP A 110 -10.91 0.14 23.03
N ASN A 111 -9.84 0.58 22.35
CA ASN A 111 -9.19 1.85 22.60
C ASN A 111 -9.89 3.00 21.83
N GLU A 112 -9.74 4.21 22.34
CA GLU A 112 -10.20 5.41 21.63
C GLU A 112 -9.42 5.59 20.31
N VAL A 113 -10.14 5.69 19.18
CA VAL A 113 -9.54 5.76 17.85
C VAL A 113 -9.44 7.20 17.37
N PHE A 114 -8.23 7.59 16.97
CA PHE A 114 -7.94 8.83 16.25
C PHE A 114 -7.46 8.50 14.84
N ILE A 115 -8.03 9.17 13.84
CA ILE A 115 -7.65 8.98 12.44
C ILE A 115 -6.98 10.26 11.95
N ASP A 116 -5.76 10.12 11.46
CA ASP A 116 -4.97 11.18 10.84
C ASP A 116 -4.77 10.87 9.37
N VAL A 117 -4.96 11.84 8.49
CA VAL A 117 -4.85 11.66 7.04
C VAL A 117 -3.69 12.47 6.53
N GLN A 118 -2.67 11.79 6.01
CA GLN A 118 -1.48 12.41 5.47
C GLN A 118 -1.44 12.27 3.94
N GLU A 119 -1.17 13.38 3.27
CA GLU A 119 -1.06 13.42 1.82
C GLU A 119 0.29 12.92 1.34
N VAL A 120 0.28 12.01 0.36
CA VAL A 120 1.46 11.61 -0.40
C VAL A 120 1.60 12.52 -1.62
N ARG A 121 2.45 13.54 -1.52
CA ARG A 121 2.61 14.57 -2.56
C ARG A 121 3.05 14.03 -3.92
N LYS A 122 3.91 13.00 -3.93
CA LYS A 122 4.45 12.38 -5.16
C LYS A 122 3.96 10.94 -5.27
N ALA A 123 2.73 10.76 -5.72
CA ALA A 123 2.13 9.44 -5.88
C ALA A 123 2.87 8.57 -6.91
N GLU A 124 3.49 9.21 -7.90
CA GLU A 124 4.20 8.55 -9.00
C GLU A 124 5.56 7.98 -8.59
N THR A 125 6.11 8.40 -7.46
CA THR A 125 7.34 7.84 -6.89
C THR A 125 7.07 6.90 -5.73
N ASN A 126 5.80 6.74 -5.30
CA ASN A 126 5.46 5.76 -4.28
C ASN A 126 5.27 4.37 -4.88
N ALA A 127 6.08 3.40 -4.43
CA ALA A 127 6.13 2.06 -5.00
C ALA A 127 4.78 1.31 -4.90
N GLN A 128 4.05 1.44 -3.80
CA GLN A 128 2.77 0.76 -3.61
C GLN A 128 1.69 1.31 -4.54
N LEU A 129 1.61 2.64 -4.66
CA LEU A 129 0.62 3.30 -5.53
C LEU A 129 0.85 3.01 -7.00
N VAL A 130 2.11 2.98 -7.43
CA VAL A 130 2.47 2.62 -8.81
C VAL A 130 2.13 1.15 -9.10
N ALA A 131 2.39 0.24 -8.16
CA ALA A 131 2.03 -1.17 -8.30
C ALA A 131 0.50 -1.36 -8.43
N GLU A 132 -0.29 -0.68 -7.58
CA GLU A 132 -1.76 -0.72 -7.63
C GLU A 132 -2.31 -0.12 -8.92
N ASN A 133 -1.69 0.95 -9.44
CA ASN A 133 -2.07 1.55 -10.72
C ASN A 133 -1.84 0.56 -11.88
N ILE A 134 -0.68 -0.13 -11.91
CA ILE A 134 -0.42 -1.17 -12.91
C ILE A 134 -1.48 -2.29 -12.81
N ALA A 135 -1.77 -2.77 -11.60
CA ALA A 135 -2.78 -3.81 -11.37
C ALA A 135 -4.18 -3.39 -11.89
N THR A 136 -4.56 -2.13 -11.64
CA THR A 136 -5.83 -1.58 -12.12
C THR A 136 -5.88 -1.49 -13.64
N GLN A 137 -4.78 -1.09 -14.29
CA GLN A 137 -4.70 -1.07 -15.77
C GLN A 137 -4.86 -2.46 -16.37
N LEU A 138 -4.32 -3.49 -15.73
CA LEU A 138 -4.48 -4.87 -16.18
C LEU A 138 -5.89 -5.40 -16.01
N LYS A 139 -6.55 -5.09 -14.91
CA LYS A 139 -7.97 -5.40 -14.74
C LYS A 139 -8.82 -4.80 -15.87
N ARG A 140 -8.39 -3.65 -16.41
CA ARG A 140 -8.97 -2.99 -17.59
C ARG A 140 -8.49 -3.57 -18.93
N ARG A 141 -7.79 -4.71 -18.92
CA ARG A 141 -7.26 -5.42 -20.10
C ARG A 141 -6.24 -4.62 -20.93
N ILE A 142 -5.54 -3.67 -20.31
CA ILE A 142 -4.41 -2.98 -20.97
C ILE A 142 -3.23 -3.95 -21.06
N ALA A 143 -2.52 -3.95 -22.19
CA ALA A 143 -1.34 -4.78 -22.40
C ALA A 143 -0.30 -4.53 -21.31
N PHE A 144 0.14 -5.58 -20.61
CA PHE A 144 1.04 -5.50 -19.46
C PHE A 144 2.36 -4.80 -19.79
N ARG A 145 2.93 -5.03 -20.99
CA ARG A 145 4.16 -4.35 -21.45
C ARG A 145 3.98 -2.84 -21.53
N ARG A 146 2.82 -2.39 -22.02
CA ARG A 146 2.51 -0.95 -22.13
C ARG A 146 2.34 -0.33 -20.74
N ALA A 147 1.64 -1.02 -19.83
CA ALA A 147 1.43 -0.56 -18.46
C ALA A 147 2.77 -0.43 -17.72
N MET A 148 3.64 -1.46 -17.80
CA MET A 148 4.95 -1.45 -17.15
C MET A 148 5.86 -0.34 -17.71
N LYS A 149 5.99 -0.22 -19.03
CA LYS A 149 6.82 0.84 -19.67
C LYS A 149 6.32 2.23 -19.31
N LYS A 150 5.00 2.45 -19.31
CA LYS A 150 4.40 3.73 -18.91
C LYS A 150 4.73 4.05 -17.45
N ALA A 151 4.59 3.10 -16.54
CA ALA A 151 4.90 3.28 -15.13
C ALA A 151 6.38 3.64 -14.91
N VAL A 152 7.30 2.94 -15.58
CA VAL A 152 8.74 3.21 -15.54
C VAL A 152 9.05 4.61 -16.05
N SER A 153 8.58 4.97 -17.25
CA SER A 153 8.79 6.31 -17.83
C SER A 153 8.22 7.42 -16.96
N THR A 154 7.04 7.21 -16.34
CA THR A 154 6.43 8.20 -15.46
C THR A 154 7.27 8.40 -14.20
N ALA A 155 7.63 7.32 -13.50
CA ALA A 155 8.44 7.43 -12.29
C ALA A 155 9.78 8.12 -12.51
N MET A 156 10.47 7.84 -13.64
CA MET A 156 11.73 8.51 -14.01
C MET A 156 11.52 10.00 -14.26
N LYS A 157 10.41 10.41 -14.89
CA LYS A 157 10.07 11.83 -15.11
C LYS A 157 9.83 12.59 -13.80
N PHE A 158 9.27 11.92 -12.79
CA PHE A 158 9.04 12.52 -11.48
C PHE A 158 10.26 12.48 -10.53
N GLY A 159 11.43 12.10 -11.06
CA GLY A 159 12.70 12.24 -10.38
C GLY A 159 13.17 11.01 -9.60
N ALA A 160 12.60 9.84 -9.85
CA ALA A 160 13.13 8.59 -9.30
C ALA A 160 14.54 8.32 -9.86
N LYS A 161 15.49 7.92 -9.00
CA LYS A 161 16.86 7.53 -9.42
C LYS A 161 16.90 6.19 -10.13
N GLY A 162 15.90 5.38 -9.93
CA GLY A 162 15.75 4.10 -10.60
C GLY A 162 14.52 3.34 -10.17
N ILE A 163 14.03 2.52 -11.06
CA ILE A 163 12.85 1.69 -10.85
C ILE A 163 13.07 0.30 -11.41
N ARG A 164 12.56 -0.69 -10.70
CA ARG A 164 12.48 -2.08 -11.15
C ARG A 164 11.06 -2.58 -10.96
N VAL A 165 10.41 -2.92 -12.06
CA VAL A 165 9.06 -3.52 -12.07
C VAL A 165 9.20 -4.97 -12.50
N ARG A 166 8.66 -5.89 -11.71
CA ARG A 166 8.60 -7.32 -12.01
C ARG A 166 7.13 -7.75 -12.03
N CYS A 167 6.77 -8.45 -13.08
CA CYS A 167 5.45 -9.02 -13.28
C CYS A 167 5.59 -10.54 -13.39
N ALA A 168 4.76 -11.29 -12.66
CA ALA A 168 4.79 -12.74 -12.65
C ALA A 168 3.36 -13.31 -12.72
N GLY A 169 3.15 -14.30 -13.56
CA GLY A 169 1.86 -14.97 -13.72
C GLY A 169 1.55 -15.33 -15.19
N ARG A 170 0.29 -15.58 -15.49
CA ARG A 170 -0.20 -15.88 -16.85
C ARG A 170 -0.35 -14.61 -17.68
N LEU A 171 0.78 -14.05 -18.13
CA LEU A 171 0.85 -12.77 -18.84
C LEU A 171 0.19 -12.85 -20.22
N GLY A 172 -0.81 -12.00 -20.45
CA GLY A 172 -1.56 -11.97 -21.70
C GLY A 172 -2.44 -13.20 -21.93
N GLY A 173 -2.75 -13.97 -20.87
CA GLY A 173 -3.57 -15.18 -20.98
C GLY A 173 -2.79 -16.45 -21.40
N SER A 174 -1.45 -16.40 -21.39
CA SER A 174 -0.61 -17.57 -21.71
C SER A 174 -0.90 -18.74 -20.78
N GLU A 175 -0.86 -19.96 -21.27
CA GLU A 175 -1.08 -21.19 -20.47
C GLU A 175 -0.02 -21.34 -19.39
N MET A 176 1.23 -21.13 -19.75
CA MET A 176 2.37 -21.19 -18.83
C MET A 176 2.60 -19.82 -18.19
N SER A 177 2.83 -19.82 -16.89
CA SER A 177 3.26 -18.61 -16.17
C SER A 177 4.67 -18.22 -16.58
N ARG A 178 4.91 -16.93 -16.71
CA ARG A 178 6.22 -16.38 -16.97
C ARG A 178 6.47 -15.12 -16.14
N VAL A 179 7.73 -14.73 -16.06
CA VAL A 179 8.15 -13.53 -15.33
C VAL A 179 8.80 -12.57 -16.32
N GLU A 180 8.30 -11.34 -16.36
CA GLU A 180 8.95 -10.25 -17.08
C GLU A 180 9.38 -9.15 -16.11
N THR A 181 10.54 -8.56 -16.39
CA THR A 181 11.11 -7.51 -15.54
C THR A 181 11.57 -6.35 -16.44
N TYR A 182 11.14 -5.13 -16.05
CA TYR A 182 11.65 -3.88 -16.63
C TYR A 182 12.44 -3.15 -15.54
N ARG A 183 13.58 -2.62 -15.93
CA ARG A 183 14.44 -1.85 -15.03
C ARG A 183 15.01 -0.64 -15.77
N GLU A 184 15.00 0.50 -15.09
CA GLU A 184 15.63 1.73 -15.57
C GLU A 184 16.32 2.43 -14.39
N GLY A 185 17.47 3.04 -14.64
CA GLY A 185 18.26 3.66 -13.59
C GLY A 185 18.94 2.67 -12.63
N ARG A 186 19.27 3.15 -11.45
CA ARG A 186 19.99 2.38 -10.39
C ARG A 186 19.03 1.98 -9.27
N VAL A 187 18.98 0.69 -8.96
CA VAL A 187 18.21 0.15 -7.82
C VAL A 187 19.16 -0.73 -6.99
N PRO A 188 19.94 -0.12 -6.07
CA PRO A 188 20.95 -0.83 -5.28
C PRO A 188 20.31 -1.54 -4.09
N LEU A 189 19.75 -2.74 -4.30
CA LEU A 189 19.02 -3.50 -3.27
C LEU A 189 19.90 -3.91 -2.07
N HIS A 190 21.21 -4.08 -2.28
CA HIS A 190 22.15 -4.50 -1.22
C HIS A 190 22.74 -3.32 -0.43
N THR A 191 22.54 -2.08 -0.86
CA THR A 191 23.07 -0.91 -0.16
C THR A 191 22.07 -0.46 0.90
N LEU A 192 22.41 -0.58 2.18
CA LEU A 192 21.55 -0.24 3.32
C LEU A 192 21.13 1.24 3.32
N ARG A 193 22.06 2.14 3.03
CA ARG A 193 21.82 3.60 3.02
C ARG A 193 20.96 4.11 1.86
N ALA A 194 20.71 3.26 0.84
CA ALA A 194 19.88 3.65 -0.28
C ALA A 194 18.40 3.60 0.11
N ASP A 195 17.68 4.69 -0.09
CA ASP A 195 16.24 4.71 0.15
C ASP A 195 15.51 3.96 -0.97
N ILE A 196 14.97 2.79 -0.62
CA ILE A 196 14.24 1.95 -1.56
C ILE A 196 12.85 1.70 -0.99
N GLU A 197 11.86 2.16 -1.74
CA GLU A 197 10.48 1.77 -1.52
C GLU A 197 10.16 0.46 -2.23
N TYR A 198 9.28 -0.30 -1.62
CA TYR A 198 8.84 -1.58 -2.13
C TYR A 198 7.31 -1.65 -2.13
N GLY A 199 6.74 -2.01 -3.27
CA GLY A 199 5.30 -2.23 -3.42
C GLY A 199 5.02 -3.63 -3.96
N PHE A 200 4.00 -4.27 -3.42
CA PHE A 200 3.48 -5.54 -3.91
C PHE A 200 1.97 -5.46 -4.07
N THR A 201 1.48 -5.93 -5.21
CA THR A 201 0.03 -6.03 -5.44
C THR A 201 -0.29 -7.17 -6.39
N GLU A 202 -1.50 -7.65 -6.34
CA GLU A 202 -2.03 -8.70 -7.20
C GLU A 202 -3.17 -8.17 -8.06
N ALA A 203 -3.14 -8.50 -9.34
CA ALA A 203 -4.25 -8.26 -10.25
C ALA A 203 -4.98 -9.57 -10.51
N HIS A 204 -6.19 -9.70 -9.99
CA HIS A 204 -7.05 -10.82 -10.30
C HIS A 204 -7.66 -10.61 -11.68
N THR A 205 -7.31 -11.49 -12.62
CA THR A 205 -7.80 -11.51 -13.99
C THR A 205 -8.64 -12.75 -14.24
N THR A 206 -9.31 -12.81 -15.39
CA THR A 206 -10.07 -14.00 -15.82
C THR A 206 -9.21 -15.26 -15.95
N TYR A 207 -7.89 -15.10 -16.13
CA TYR A 207 -6.92 -16.19 -16.28
C TYR A 207 -6.17 -16.53 -15.00
N GLY A 208 -6.52 -15.89 -13.88
CA GLY A 208 -5.87 -16.06 -12.58
C GLY A 208 -5.21 -14.78 -12.04
N SER A 209 -4.48 -14.92 -10.95
CA SER A 209 -3.78 -13.80 -10.30
C SER A 209 -2.43 -13.54 -10.96
N ILE A 210 -2.15 -12.26 -11.22
CA ILE A 210 -0.84 -11.78 -11.69
C ILE A 210 -0.24 -10.91 -10.60
N GLY A 211 0.92 -11.33 -10.08
CA GLY A 211 1.65 -10.61 -9.04
C GLY A 211 2.57 -9.53 -9.62
N TYR A 212 2.54 -8.34 -9.02
CA TYR A 212 3.44 -7.23 -9.33
C TYR A 212 4.29 -6.89 -8.14
N THR A 213 5.60 -6.84 -8.39
CA THR A 213 6.59 -6.40 -7.42
C THR A 213 7.30 -5.19 -7.98
N LEU A 214 7.35 -4.12 -7.22
CA LEU A 214 7.99 -2.88 -7.62
C LEU A 214 9.01 -2.48 -6.55
N SER A 215 10.23 -2.17 -7.00
CA SER A 215 11.26 -1.56 -6.16
C SER A 215 11.66 -0.24 -6.78
N LEU A 216 11.49 0.84 -6.05
CA LEU A 216 11.76 2.19 -6.49
C LEU A 216 12.84 2.80 -5.60
N HIS A 217 13.89 3.34 -6.23
CA HIS A 217 14.97 4.05 -5.57
C HIS A 217 14.69 5.55 -5.64
N ASP A 218 14.33 6.14 -4.52
CA ASP A 218 14.08 7.57 -4.42
C ASP A 218 15.36 8.35 -4.14
N ALA A 219 15.35 9.63 -4.46
CA ALA A 219 16.38 10.54 -4.03
C ALA A 219 16.17 10.80 -2.54
N LEU A 220 17.13 10.44 -1.69
CA LEU A 220 17.11 10.92 -0.31
C LEU A 220 16.94 12.44 -0.35
N PRO A 221 15.99 13.00 0.41
CA PRO A 221 16.02 14.43 0.65
C PRO A 221 17.35 14.73 1.33
N ILE A 222 18.17 15.50 0.66
CA ILE A 222 19.42 16.02 1.19
C ILE A 222 19.10 17.02 2.29
#